data_c57ccc6eefd805d8881bcb59be653365
#
_entry.id   c57ccc6eefd805d8881bcb59be653365
#
_cell.length_a   1.000
_cell.length_b   1.000
_cell.length_c   1.000
_cell.angle_alpha   90.00
_cell.angle_beta   90.00
_cell.angle_gamma   90.00
#
_symmetry.space_group_name_H-M   'P 1'
#
loop_
_entity.id
_entity.type
_entity.pdbx_description
1 polymer ?
#
loop_
_entity_poly.entity_id
_entity_poly.type
_entity_poly.pdbx_seq_one_letter_code
_entity_poly.pdbx_strand_id
1 'polypeptide(L)'
;MKLKIAINGYGRIGRNVTRAIYESGYNDRVQLVAINDLAPVESNAHLTRFDTIHGRFNTPVSVEGSDLLIGGDRVRVCQERDPAQLPWADLEVDLVLECTGRFTSKEAASAHMKAGAKAVLISAPSGDADLTVVYGVNDDKLTAEHKVVSNASCTTNCLAPVAKALHRGLGIERGFMTTVHAYTNDQNTQDAVHADIYRARAAADNMIPTKTGAAAAVGLVLPELKGRLDGMAVRVPVSNVSLVDCQFIAGRDTTVEEVNAIMKEAAASSRGVLTYCDQPLVSVDFNHTTASSHFDANHTRVNGNLVKIMAWYDNEWGFSHRMLDTSLAMAEALQLQAQVAETA
;
A
#
# COMPACT_ATOMS: atom_id res chain seq x y z
N MET A 1 -12.34 -14.64 16.76
CA MET A 1 -12.37 -13.21 17.12
C MET A 1 -11.93 -12.36 15.94
N LYS A 2 -12.36 -11.09 15.91
CA LYS A 2 -11.84 -10.12 14.93
C LYS A 2 -10.45 -9.64 15.36
N LEU A 3 -9.56 -9.38 14.40
CA LEU A 3 -8.28 -8.72 14.62
C LEU A 3 -8.52 -7.26 15.07
N LYS A 4 -8.08 -6.90 16.27
CA LYS A 4 -8.18 -5.53 16.78
C LYS A 4 -7.03 -4.69 16.23
N ILE A 5 -7.35 -3.71 15.39
CA ILE A 5 -6.36 -2.81 14.82
C ILE A 5 -6.52 -1.38 15.33
N ALA A 6 -5.41 -0.67 15.41
CA ALA A 6 -5.37 0.78 15.55
C ALA A 6 -4.62 1.41 14.36
N ILE A 7 -4.99 2.63 13.99
CA ILE A 7 -4.34 3.39 12.91
C ILE A 7 -3.64 4.59 13.52
N ASN A 8 -2.32 4.68 13.36
CA ASN A 8 -1.55 5.86 13.69
C ASN A 8 -1.30 6.70 12.43
N GLY A 9 -1.84 7.91 12.38
CA GLY A 9 -1.88 8.77 11.19
C GLY A 9 -3.15 8.57 10.37
N TYR A 10 -4.09 9.50 10.54
CA TYR A 10 -5.38 9.46 9.86
C TYR A 10 -5.42 10.35 8.61
N GLY A 11 -4.31 10.30 7.85
CA GLY A 11 -4.14 10.93 6.54
C GLY A 11 -4.87 10.16 5.42
N ARG A 12 -4.39 10.30 4.17
CA ARG A 12 -4.99 9.62 3.01
C ARG A 12 -5.10 8.11 3.23
N ILE A 13 -3.99 7.43 3.56
CA ILE A 13 -3.97 5.97 3.71
C ILE A 13 -4.79 5.52 4.92
N GLY A 14 -4.63 6.15 6.08
CA GLY A 14 -5.39 5.77 7.28
C GLY A 14 -6.90 5.87 7.07
N ARG A 15 -7.40 6.94 6.42
CA ARG A 15 -8.82 7.07 6.08
C ARG A 15 -9.28 6.06 5.04
N ASN A 16 -8.48 5.80 4.00
CA ASN A 16 -8.84 4.81 2.97
C ASN A 16 -8.85 3.39 3.52
N VAL A 17 -7.92 3.03 4.42
CA VAL A 17 -7.98 1.76 5.17
C VAL A 17 -9.28 1.67 5.97
N THR A 18 -9.63 2.72 6.71
CA THR A 18 -10.90 2.77 7.46
C THR A 18 -12.10 2.55 6.55
N ARG A 19 -12.18 3.26 5.42
CA ARG A 19 -13.28 3.08 4.46
C ARG A 19 -13.30 1.66 3.87
N ALA A 20 -12.15 1.12 3.50
CA ALA A 20 -12.04 -0.23 2.94
C ALA A 20 -12.51 -1.31 3.91
N ILE A 21 -12.33 -1.13 5.23
CA ILE A 21 -12.85 -2.05 6.26
C ILE A 21 -14.36 -2.24 6.08
N TYR A 22 -15.11 -1.17 5.89
CA TYR A 22 -16.58 -1.22 5.80
C TYR A 22 -17.08 -1.43 4.36
N GLU A 23 -16.46 -0.81 3.36
CA GLU A 23 -16.91 -0.90 1.97
C GLU A 23 -16.59 -2.24 1.32
N SER A 24 -15.54 -2.93 1.78
CA SER A 24 -15.07 -4.18 1.19
C SER A 24 -15.21 -5.41 2.09
N GLY A 25 -16.02 -5.29 3.17
CA GLY A 25 -16.39 -6.43 4.02
C GLY A 25 -15.28 -6.95 4.95
N TYR A 26 -14.20 -6.18 5.17
CA TYR A 26 -13.17 -6.59 6.14
C TYR A 26 -13.66 -6.49 7.59
N ASN A 27 -14.73 -5.74 7.87
CA ASN A 27 -15.30 -5.61 9.21
C ASN A 27 -15.79 -6.93 9.81
N ASP A 28 -15.94 -8.00 9.04
CA ASP A 28 -16.22 -9.34 9.56
C ASP A 28 -15.00 -9.98 10.23
N ARG A 29 -13.79 -9.59 9.85
CA ARG A 29 -12.50 -10.17 10.30
C ARG A 29 -11.64 -9.18 11.09
N VAL A 30 -11.83 -7.88 10.87
CA VAL A 30 -11.05 -6.79 11.44
C VAL A 30 -11.97 -5.87 12.24
N GLN A 31 -11.52 -5.42 13.40
CA GLN A 31 -12.16 -4.38 14.20
C GLN A 31 -11.22 -3.19 14.35
N LEU A 32 -11.61 -2.02 13.84
CA LEU A 32 -10.91 -0.78 14.10
C LEU A 32 -11.30 -0.28 15.50
N VAL A 33 -10.38 -0.34 16.46
CA VAL A 33 -10.63 0.06 17.85
C VAL A 33 -10.21 1.49 18.14
N ALA A 34 -9.19 2.00 17.43
CA ALA A 34 -8.71 3.36 17.63
C ALA A 34 -8.06 3.96 16.40
N ILE A 35 -8.05 5.29 16.34
CA ILE A 35 -7.20 6.08 15.46
C ILE A 35 -6.42 7.10 16.30
N ASN A 36 -5.21 7.44 15.86
CA ASN A 36 -4.45 8.54 16.42
C ASN A 36 -4.14 9.55 15.33
N ASP A 37 -4.57 10.78 15.53
CA ASP A 37 -4.27 11.91 14.65
C ASP A 37 -4.35 13.22 15.44
N LEU A 38 -3.51 14.21 15.10
CA LEU A 38 -3.44 15.46 15.85
C LEU A 38 -4.56 16.45 15.50
N ALA A 39 -5.37 16.14 14.47
CA ALA A 39 -6.50 16.95 14.07
C ALA A 39 -7.69 16.78 15.02
N PRO A 40 -8.59 17.78 15.12
CA PRO A 40 -9.86 17.65 15.84
C PRO A 40 -10.71 16.49 15.31
N VAL A 41 -11.46 15.83 16.20
CA VAL A 41 -12.29 14.67 15.85
C VAL A 41 -13.34 15.01 14.80
N GLU A 42 -13.90 16.24 14.81
CA GLU A 42 -14.86 16.71 13.82
C GLU A 42 -14.26 16.78 12.41
N SER A 43 -13.00 17.22 12.31
CA SER A 43 -12.26 17.24 11.04
C SER A 43 -12.04 15.83 10.52
N ASN A 44 -11.65 14.91 11.38
CA ASN A 44 -11.49 13.49 11.06
C ASN A 44 -12.81 12.87 10.60
N ALA A 45 -13.92 13.14 11.30
CA ALA A 45 -15.26 12.70 10.92
C ALA A 45 -15.67 13.25 9.54
N HIS A 46 -15.43 14.56 9.30
CA HIS A 46 -15.76 15.21 8.02
C HIS A 46 -14.99 14.58 6.87
N LEU A 47 -13.67 14.44 7.01
CA LEU A 47 -12.80 13.87 5.97
C LEU A 47 -12.98 12.35 5.78
N THR A 48 -13.54 11.65 6.75
CA THR A 48 -13.97 10.26 6.57
C THR A 48 -15.22 10.18 5.72
N ARG A 49 -16.19 11.09 5.93
CA ARG A 49 -17.47 11.13 5.19
C ARG A 49 -17.30 11.59 3.74
N PHE A 50 -16.40 12.54 3.49
CA PHE A 50 -16.29 13.22 2.20
C PHE A 50 -14.84 13.17 1.71
N ASP A 51 -14.65 12.66 0.51
CA ASP A 51 -13.35 12.55 -0.12
C ASP A 51 -13.45 12.99 -1.58
N THR A 52 -12.51 13.82 -2.02
CA THR A 52 -12.52 14.37 -3.39
C THR A 52 -12.29 13.28 -4.44
N ILE A 53 -11.49 12.27 -4.11
CA ILE A 53 -11.08 11.21 -5.03
C ILE A 53 -12.08 10.04 -4.96
N HIS A 54 -12.39 9.58 -3.75
CA HIS A 54 -13.19 8.38 -3.50
C HIS A 54 -14.68 8.68 -3.21
N GLY A 55 -15.08 9.96 -3.25
CA GLY A 55 -16.47 10.36 -3.09
C GLY A 55 -16.99 10.24 -1.65
N ARG A 56 -18.30 10.17 -1.50
CA ARG A 56 -18.97 10.02 -0.21
C ARG A 56 -18.79 8.61 0.34
N PHE A 57 -18.49 8.51 1.62
CA PHE A 57 -18.51 7.25 2.35
C PHE A 57 -19.95 6.83 2.63
N ASN A 58 -20.31 5.62 2.26
CA ASN A 58 -21.68 5.13 2.39
C ASN A 58 -22.05 4.69 3.82
N THR A 59 -21.04 4.41 4.65
CA THR A 59 -21.23 4.05 6.06
C THR A 59 -21.45 5.30 6.90
N PRO A 60 -22.47 5.35 7.78
CA PRO A 60 -22.68 6.49 8.66
C PRO A 60 -21.48 6.75 9.58
N VAL A 61 -21.10 8.02 9.69
CA VAL A 61 -20.02 8.49 10.59
C VAL A 61 -20.56 9.64 11.43
N SER A 62 -20.47 9.54 12.74
CA SER A 62 -20.78 10.59 13.70
C SER A 62 -19.70 10.75 14.76
N VAL A 63 -19.75 11.85 15.48
CA VAL A 63 -18.89 12.12 16.63
C VAL A 63 -19.71 11.91 17.90
N GLU A 64 -19.14 11.20 18.88
CA GLU A 64 -19.72 11.02 20.20
C GLU A 64 -18.66 11.27 21.28
N GLY A 65 -18.73 12.44 21.88
CA GLY A 65 -17.66 12.93 22.76
C GLY A 65 -16.36 13.16 21.98
N SER A 66 -15.30 12.45 22.35
CA SER A 66 -14.01 12.49 21.63
C SER A 66 -13.82 11.33 20.67
N ASP A 67 -14.83 10.47 20.46
CA ASP A 67 -14.72 9.25 19.66
C ASP A 67 -15.49 9.39 18.35
N LEU A 68 -15.17 8.55 17.36
CA LEU A 68 -15.96 8.36 16.15
C LEU A 68 -16.90 7.15 16.32
N LEU A 69 -18.13 7.29 15.83
CA LEU A 69 -19.00 6.15 15.54
C LEU A 69 -19.00 5.94 14.03
N ILE A 70 -18.59 4.75 13.57
CA ILE A 70 -18.52 4.37 12.17
C ILE A 70 -19.33 3.09 11.97
N GLY A 71 -20.46 3.16 11.29
CA GLY A 71 -21.34 2.01 11.10
C GLY A 71 -21.91 1.42 12.41
N GLY A 72 -21.88 2.19 13.48
CA GLY A 72 -22.25 1.77 14.83
C GLY A 72 -21.07 1.30 15.71
N ASP A 73 -19.90 1.07 15.12
CA ASP A 73 -18.68 0.74 15.87
C ASP A 73 -18.08 2.00 16.48
N ARG A 74 -17.77 1.94 17.77
CA ARG A 74 -17.06 3.01 18.49
C ARG A 74 -15.57 2.90 18.22
N VAL A 75 -14.98 3.95 17.67
CA VAL A 75 -13.55 4.09 17.38
C VAL A 75 -12.97 5.19 18.26
N ARG A 76 -12.08 4.84 19.17
CA ARG A 76 -11.38 5.80 20.03
C ARG A 76 -10.51 6.74 19.20
N VAL A 77 -10.62 8.05 19.42
CA VAL A 77 -9.72 9.02 18.80
C VAL A 77 -8.70 9.52 19.81
N CYS A 78 -7.43 9.28 19.51
CA CYS A 78 -6.29 9.78 20.27
C CYS A 78 -5.65 10.97 19.54
N GLN A 79 -4.99 11.87 20.31
CA GLN A 79 -4.30 13.05 19.79
C GLN A 79 -2.89 13.14 20.40
N GLU A 80 -2.14 12.02 20.29
CA GLU A 80 -0.84 11.86 20.93
C GLU A 80 0.30 11.91 19.89
N ARG A 81 1.35 12.66 20.19
CA ARG A 81 2.54 12.78 19.33
C ARG A 81 3.53 11.66 19.52
N ASP A 82 3.67 11.16 20.76
CA ASP A 82 4.59 10.09 21.10
C ASP A 82 3.86 8.74 21.04
N PRO A 83 4.17 7.87 20.07
CA PRO A 83 3.52 6.57 19.95
C PRO A 83 3.63 5.70 21.20
N ALA A 84 4.65 5.90 22.04
CA ALA A 84 4.83 5.12 23.27
C ALA A 84 3.83 5.48 24.37
N GLN A 85 3.12 6.61 24.26
CA GLN A 85 2.11 7.07 25.22
C GLN A 85 0.67 6.71 24.82
N LEU A 86 0.49 6.04 23.69
CA LEU A 86 -0.81 5.65 23.19
C LEU A 86 -1.41 4.48 24.02
N PRO A 87 -2.73 4.42 24.22
CA PRO A 87 -3.36 3.46 25.12
C PRO A 87 -3.59 2.08 24.46
N TRP A 88 -2.60 1.54 23.77
CA TRP A 88 -2.76 0.30 22.99
C TRP A 88 -2.98 -0.91 23.88
N ALA A 89 -2.36 -0.96 25.06
CA ALA A 89 -2.58 -2.02 26.05
C ALA A 89 -4.03 -2.05 26.55
N ASP A 90 -4.58 -0.87 26.93
CA ASP A 90 -5.94 -0.74 27.47
C ASP A 90 -7.01 -1.09 26.41
N LEU A 91 -6.71 -0.84 25.14
CA LEU A 91 -7.59 -1.14 24.01
C LEU A 91 -7.37 -2.54 23.43
N GLU A 92 -6.42 -3.30 24.01
CA GLU A 92 -6.04 -4.65 23.56
C GLU A 92 -5.72 -4.69 22.05
N VAL A 93 -4.93 -3.72 21.56
CA VAL A 93 -4.58 -3.62 20.15
C VAL A 93 -3.67 -4.77 19.75
N ASP A 94 -4.09 -5.57 18.77
CA ASP A 94 -3.28 -6.64 18.20
C ASP A 94 -2.25 -6.08 17.23
N LEU A 95 -2.65 -5.19 16.33
CA LEU A 95 -1.81 -4.66 15.27
C LEU A 95 -2.02 -3.16 15.09
N VAL A 96 -0.93 -2.40 15.06
CA VAL A 96 -0.96 -0.99 14.67
C VAL A 96 -0.62 -0.86 13.19
N LEU A 97 -1.43 -0.12 12.44
CA LEU A 97 -1.13 0.35 11.10
C LEU A 97 -0.48 1.72 11.21
N GLU A 98 0.83 1.78 10.97
CA GLU A 98 1.61 3.02 11.01
C GLU A 98 1.48 3.74 9.67
N CYS A 99 0.61 4.75 9.62
CA CYS A 99 0.22 5.48 8.41
C CYS A 99 0.65 6.96 8.42
N THR A 100 1.52 7.38 9.35
CA THR A 100 1.99 8.78 9.44
C THR A 100 3.06 9.10 8.40
N GLY A 101 3.78 8.10 7.91
CA GLY A 101 4.99 8.27 7.10
C GLY A 101 6.20 8.82 7.89
N ARG A 102 6.10 8.91 9.22
CA ARG A 102 7.16 9.44 10.10
C ARG A 102 7.95 8.34 10.81
N PHE A 103 7.26 7.32 11.32
CA PHE A 103 7.85 6.24 12.10
C PHE A 103 8.11 5.02 11.21
N THR A 104 8.99 5.21 10.20
CA THR A 104 9.23 4.20 9.15
C THR A 104 10.40 3.26 9.44
N SER A 105 11.25 3.55 10.44
CA SER A 105 12.27 2.62 10.91
C SER A 105 11.70 1.63 11.92
N LYS A 106 12.31 0.45 12.02
CA LYS A 106 11.94 -0.57 13.03
C LYS A 106 11.98 -0.01 14.44
N GLU A 107 13.03 0.74 14.78
CA GLU A 107 13.17 1.37 16.10
C GLU A 107 12.01 2.30 16.40
N ALA A 108 11.72 3.24 15.48
CA ALA A 108 10.66 4.22 15.67
C ALA A 108 9.27 3.56 15.74
N ALA A 109 8.98 2.62 14.86
CA ALA A 109 7.71 1.87 14.84
C ALA A 109 7.53 1.00 16.09
N SER A 110 8.61 0.48 16.68
CA SER A 110 8.57 -0.32 17.91
C SER A 110 8.06 0.45 19.13
N ALA A 111 7.96 1.79 19.07
CA ALA A 111 7.32 2.58 20.12
C ALA A 111 5.86 2.17 20.35
N HIS A 112 5.14 1.73 19.34
CA HIS A 112 3.78 1.20 19.46
C HIS A 112 3.73 -0.10 20.28
N MET A 113 4.75 -0.95 20.17
CA MET A 113 4.84 -2.17 20.98
C MET A 113 5.12 -1.86 22.46
N LYS A 114 5.90 -0.78 22.73
CA LYS A 114 6.09 -0.29 24.10
C LYS A 114 4.78 0.20 24.72
N ALA A 115 3.87 0.71 23.89
CA ALA A 115 2.52 1.13 24.27
C ALA A 115 1.54 -0.05 24.42
N GLY A 116 1.95 -1.29 24.10
CA GLY A 116 1.16 -2.50 24.31
C GLY A 116 0.61 -3.17 23.05
N ALA A 117 0.87 -2.65 21.85
CA ALA A 117 0.52 -3.35 20.61
C ALA A 117 1.37 -4.61 20.43
N LYS A 118 0.81 -5.67 19.86
CA LYS A 118 1.54 -6.94 19.64
C LYS A 118 2.44 -6.90 18.41
N ALA A 119 2.08 -6.11 17.39
CA ALA A 119 2.85 -5.94 16.16
C ALA A 119 2.52 -4.60 15.48
N VAL A 120 3.34 -4.25 14.47
CA VAL A 120 3.19 -3.01 13.68
C VAL A 120 3.36 -3.32 12.19
N LEU A 121 2.44 -2.80 11.37
CA LEU A 121 2.53 -2.78 9.91
C LEU A 121 2.74 -1.34 9.43
N ILE A 122 3.88 -1.08 8.79
CA ILE A 122 4.26 0.24 8.29
C ILE A 122 3.74 0.41 6.86
N SER A 123 3.00 1.48 6.60
CA SER A 123 2.44 1.82 5.27
C SER A 123 3.44 2.53 4.35
N ALA A 124 4.72 2.25 4.51
CA ALA A 124 5.81 2.86 3.76
C ALA A 124 7.00 1.90 3.65
N PRO A 125 7.95 2.11 2.72
CA PRO A 125 9.21 1.39 2.72
C PRO A 125 9.96 1.59 4.03
N SER A 126 10.57 0.52 4.54
CA SER A 126 11.45 0.52 5.70
C SER A 126 12.76 -0.18 5.36
N GLY A 127 13.88 0.41 5.77
CA GLY A 127 15.20 -0.16 5.51
C GLY A 127 15.62 -1.25 6.51
N ASP A 128 14.92 -1.36 7.64
CA ASP A 128 15.30 -2.17 8.79
C ASP A 128 14.11 -2.94 9.43
N ALA A 129 12.94 -2.95 8.80
CA ALA A 129 11.82 -3.78 9.24
C ALA A 129 12.20 -5.28 9.26
N ASP A 130 11.54 -6.07 10.10
CA ASP A 130 11.79 -7.53 10.20
C ASP A 130 11.57 -8.21 8.84
N LEU A 131 10.56 -7.74 8.09
CA LEU A 131 10.28 -8.20 6.74
C LEU A 131 9.61 -7.06 5.95
N THR A 132 9.99 -6.90 4.68
CA THR A 132 9.21 -6.14 3.70
C THR A 132 8.32 -7.12 2.94
N VAL A 133 7.00 -6.87 2.96
CA VAL A 133 5.98 -7.73 2.35
C VAL A 133 5.30 -7.03 1.20
N VAL A 134 5.11 -7.76 0.11
CA VAL A 134 4.14 -7.48 -0.94
C VAL A 134 3.18 -8.67 -0.98
N TYR A 135 1.94 -8.44 -0.59
CA TYR A 135 0.92 -9.48 -0.55
C TYR A 135 0.70 -10.10 -1.95
N GLY A 136 0.62 -11.42 -2.03
CA GLY A 136 0.60 -12.18 -3.28
C GLY A 136 1.97 -12.45 -3.88
N VAL A 137 3.04 -11.89 -3.31
CA VAL A 137 4.41 -12.10 -3.79
C VAL A 137 5.25 -12.90 -2.79
N ASN A 138 5.34 -12.44 -1.54
CA ASN A 138 6.16 -13.06 -0.49
C ASN A 138 5.49 -13.04 0.89
N ASP A 139 4.18 -12.92 0.98
CA ASP A 139 3.42 -13.00 2.23
C ASP A 139 3.52 -14.38 2.90
N ASP A 140 3.85 -15.41 2.13
CA ASP A 140 4.17 -16.76 2.60
C ASP A 140 5.46 -16.85 3.46
N LYS A 141 6.27 -15.79 3.46
CA LYS A 141 7.50 -15.71 4.29
C LYS A 141 7.24 -15.12 5.68
N LEU A 142 6.03 -14.68 5.97
CA LEU A 142 5.67 -14.19 7.30
C LEU A 142 5.79 -15.31 8.34
N THR A 143 6.36 -14.98 9.49
CA THR A 143 6.51 -15.87 10.64
C THR A 143 6.14 -15.15 11.94
N ALA A 144 6.00 -15.88 13.03
CA ALA A 144 5.70 -15.34 14.35
C ALA A 144 6.77 -14.37 14.90
N GLU A 145 7.96 -14.34 14.32
CA GLU A 145 9.06 -13.47 14.73
C GLU A 145 8.99 -12.07 14.09
N HIS A 146 8.28 -11.93 12.96
CA HIS A 146 8.15 -10.67 12.24
C HIS A 146 7.12 -9.76 12.89
N LYS A 147 7.55 -8.93 13.84
CA LYS A 147 6.68 -8.04 14.63
C LYS A 147 6.55 -6.64 14.00
N VAL A 148 7.58 -6.15 13.33
CA VAL A 148 7.57 -4.87 12.61
C VAL A 148 7.75 -5.14 11.13
N VAL A 149 6.66 -5.04 10.38
CA VAL A 149 6.60 -5.38 8.95
C VAL A 149 6.37 -4.13 8.13
N SER A 150 7.05 -4.02 6.98
CA SER A 150 6.79 -2.97 5.99
C SER A 150 5.91 -3.52 4.87
N ASN A 151 4.83 -2.80 4.51
CA ASN A 151 4.00 -3.10 3.34
C ASN A 151 4.60 -2.55 2.02
N ALA A 152 5.88 -2.19 2.03
CA ALA A 152 6.58 -1.54 0.91
C ALA A 152 5.88 -0.23 0.46
N SER A 153 6.03 0.15 -0.81
CA SER A 153 5.33 1.29 -1.42
C SER A 153 4.21 0.81 -2.34
N CYS A 154 3.28 1.71 -2.69
CA CYS A 154 2.23 1.43 -3.68
C CYS A 154 2.84 1.03 -5.05
N THR A 155 3.92 1.69 -5.47
CA THR A 155 4.64 1.36 -6.71
C THR A 155 5.29 -0.02 -6.65
N THR A 156 5.91 -0.39 -5.52
CA THR A 156 6.48 -1.74 -5.33
C THR A 156 5.38 -2.80 -5.36
N ASN A 157 4.22 -2.53 -4.75
CA ASN A 157 3.06 -3.41 -4.79
C ASN A 157 2.52 -3.60 -6.22
N CYS A 158 2.61 -2.59 -7.07
CA CYS A 158 2.25 -2.70 -8.49
C CYS A 158 3.29 -3.52 -9.27
N LEU A 159 4.58 -3.19 -9.13
CA LEU A 159 5.64 -3.77 -9.94
C LEU A 159 5.97 -5.23 -9.58
N ALA A 160 5.98 -5.57 -8.29
CA ALA A 160 6.48 -6.87 -7.84
C ALA A 160 5.70 -8.07 -8.37
N PRO A 161 4.34 -8.12 -8.38
CA PRO A 161 3.60 -9.24 -8.95
C PRO A 161 3.82 -9.40 -10.46
N VAL A 162 3.96 -8.29 -11.20
CA VAL A 162 4.28 -8.30 -12.64
C VAL A 162 5.70 -8.81 -12.86
N ALA A 163 6.66 -8.30 -12.11
CA ALA A 163 8.06 -8.73 -12.21
C ALA A 163 8.24 -10.21 -11.84
N LYS A 164 7.50 -10.72 -10.82
CA LYS A 164 7.48 -12.13 -10.42
C LYS A 164 7.03 -13.04 -11.58
N ALA A 165 5.92 -12.68 -12.23
CA ALA A 165 5.36 -13.45 -13.34
C ALA A 165 6.31 -13.47 -14.55
N LEU A 166 6.79 -12.28 -14.97
CA LEU A 166 7.67 -12.15 -16.13
C LEU A 166 9.05 -12.75 -15.88
N HIS A 167 9.59 -12.65 -14.67
CA HIS A 167 10.87 -13.28 -14.35
C HIS A 167 10.78 -14.81 -14.38
N ARG A 168 9.69 -15.39 -13.89
CA ARG A 168 9.45 -16.84 -13.96
C ARG A 168 9.27 -17.34 -15.39
N GLY A 169 8.58 -16.58 -16.25
CA GLY A 169 8.29 -16.98 -17.62
C GLY A 169 9.44 -16.71 -18.61
N LEU A 170 10.14 -15.61 -18.48
CA LEU A 170 11.09 -15.12 -19.47
C LEU A 170 12.50 -14.91 -18.93
N GLY A 171 12.66 -14.77 -17.60
CA GLY A 171 13.92 -14.34 -16.98
C GLY A 171 14.18 -12.84 -17.21
N ILE A 172 14.10 -12.02 -16.15
CA ILE A 172 14.50 -10.62 -16.21
C ILE A 172 16.00 -10.56 -15.92
N GLU A 173 16.80 -10.11 -16.88
CA GLU A 173 18.24 -9.92 -16.69
C GLU A 173 18.54 -8.56 -16.06
N ARG A 174 17.99 -7.49 -16.62
CA ARG A 174 18.10 -6.11 -16.15
C ARG A 174 17.01 -5.25 -16.77
N GLY A 175 16.67 -4.14 -16.11
CA GLY A 175 15.68 -3.23 -16.67
C GLY A 175 15.57 -1.93 -15.92
N PHE A 176 14.82 -1.00 -16.51
CA PHE A 176 14.47 0.27 -15.91
C PHE A 176 12.95 0.42 -15.80
N MET A 177 12.52 1.05 -14.72
CA MET A 177 11.13 1.40 -14.51
C MET A 177 10.99 2.91 -14.34
N THR A 178 10.03 3.50 -15.01
CA THR A 178 9.54 4.83 -14.70
C THR A 178 8.12 4.73 -14.18
N THR A 179 7.84 5.23 -12.99
CA THR A 179 6.46 5.41 -12.59
C THR A 179 5.99 6.82 -12.92
N VAL A 180 4.96 6.92 -13.78
CA VAL A 180 4.19 8.14 -13.98
C VAL A 180 3.17 8.19 -12.85
N HIS A 181 3.44 9.04 -11.84
CA HIS A 181 2.78 8.94 -10.55
C HIS A 181 1.91 10.15 -10.25
N ALA A 182 0.71 9.91 -9.77
CA ALA A 182 -0.15 10.95 -9.23
C ALA A 182 0.58 11.75 -8.13
N TYR A 183 0.28 13.04 -7.98
CA TYR A 183 0.82 13.81 -6.87
C TYR A 183 0.26 13.31 -5.53
N THR A 184 1.01 13.53 -4.46
CA THR A 184 0.62 13.13 -3.10
C THR A 184 0.84 14.27 -2.12
N ASN A 185 0.39 14.14 -0.87
CA ASN A 185 0.59 15.14 0.17
C ASN A 185 2.06 15.42 0.52
N ASP A 186 3.00 14.63 0.01
CA ASP A 186 4.44 14.90 0.07
C ASP A 186 4.83 16.11 -0.81
N GLN A 187 3.98 16.49 -1.78
CA GLN A 187 4.22 17.59 -2.68
C GLN A 187 3.43 18.83 -2.29
N ASN A 188 4.02 20.02 -2.56
CA ASN A 188 3.37 21.29 -2.28
C ASN A 188 2.36 21.64 -3.38
N THR A 189 1.27 22.34 -3.00
CA THR A 189 0.29 22.89 -3.97
C THR A 189 0.84 24.12 -4.68
N GLN A 190 1.74 24.87 -4.04
CA GLN A 190 2.47 26.02 -4.59
C GLN A 190 3.97 25.82 -4.37
N ASP A 191 4.82 26.63 -5.04
CA ASP A 191 6.27 26.58 -4.84
C ASP A 191 6.60 26.85 -3.37
N ALA A 192 7.19 25.86 -2.68
CA ALA A 192 7.57 25.96 -1.29
C ALA A 192 8.76 25.05 -0.98
N VAL A 193 9.43 25.30 0.15
CA VAL A 193 10.61 24.51 0.56
C VAL A 193 10.28 23.02 0.70
N HIS A 194 11.12 22.19 0.09
CA HIS A 194 11.06 20.75 0.19
C HIS A 194 12.48 20.16 0.20
N ALA A 195 12.69 19.01 0.85
CA ALA A 195 14.00 18.35 0.91
C ALA A 195 14.51 17.92 -0.48
N ASP A 196 13.60 17.47 -1.36
CA ASP A 196 13.88 17.27 -2.77
C ASP A 196 13.50 18.55 -3.53
N ILE A 197 14.50 19.21 -4.12
CA ILE A 197 14.31 20.49 -4.81
C ILE A 197 13.33 20.40 -6.00
N TYR A 198 13.20 19.25 -6.65
CA TYR A 198 12.21 19.04 -7.69
C TYR A 198 10.77 19.07 -7.13
N ARG A 199 10.55 18.49 -5.94
CA ARG A 199 9.24 18.48 -5.25
C ARG A 199 8.90 19.80 -4.58
N ALA A 200 9.82 20.78 -4.58
CA ALA A 200 9.56 22.13 -4.13
C ALA A 200 8.62 22.92 -5.06
N ARG A 201 8.34 22.41 -6.27
CA ARG A 201 7.51 23.06 -7.27
C ARG A 201 6.04 22.60 -7.16
N ALA A 202 5.12 23.48 -7.60
CA ALA A 202 3.68 23.27 -7.57
C ALA A 202 3.28 21.96 -8.26
N ALA A 203 2.63 21.07 -7.51
CA ALA A 203 2.35 19.70 -7.93
C ALA A 203 1.34 19.59 -9.07
N ALA A 204 0.31 20.48 -9.06
CA ALA A 204 -0.79 20.41 -10.02
C ALA A 204 -0.48 21.08 -11.38
N ASP A 205 0.68 21.78 -11.49
CA ASP A 205 1.05 22.54 -12.69
C ASP A 205 2.30 22.01 -13.39
N ASN A 206 2.96 20.99 -12.82
CA ASN A 206 4.25 20.53 -13.32
C ASN A 206 4.33 19.01 -13.44
N MET A 207 5.08 18.55 -14.44
CA MET A 207 5.65 17.21 -14.48
C MET A 207 6.99 17.23 -13.75
N ILE A 208 7.12 16.46 -12.67
CA ILE A 208 8.25 16.56 -11.73
C ILE A 208 9.03 15.23 -11.72
N PRO A 209 10.22 15.17 -12.34
CA PRO A 209 11.11 14.02 -12.21
C PRO A 209 11.69 13.96 -10.79
N THR A 210 11.65 12.79 -10.16
CA THR A 210 12.13 12.61 -8.79
C THR A 210 12.58 11.17 -8.55
N LYS A 211 13.30 10.96 -7.46
CA LYS A 211 13.78 9.63 -7.07
C LYS A 211 12.63 8.74 -6.60
N THR A 212 12.80 7.43 -6.81
CA THR A 212 11.98 6.39 -6.17
C THR A 212 12.86 5.19 -5.84
N GLY A 213 12.67 4.62 -4.67
CA GLY A 213 13.30 3.34 -4.29
C GLY A 213 12.47 2.11 -4.68
N ALA A 214 11.33 2.30 -5.38
CA ALA A 214 10.38 1.23 -5.60
C ALA A 214 10.91 0.07 -6.45
N ALA A 215 11.72 0.36 -7.49
CA ALA A 215 12.33 -0.67 -8.32
C ALA A 215 13.38 -1.48 -7.55
N ALA A 216 14.25 -0.79 -6.80
CA ALA A 216 15.25 -1.45 -5.95
C ALA A 216 14.59 -2.29 -4.83
N ALA A 217 13.46 -1.82 -4.30
CA ALA A 217 12.70 -2.53 -3.26
C ALA A 217 12.08 -3.85 -3.76
N VAL A 218 11.91 -4.04 -5.08
CA VAL A 218 11.50 -5.35 -5.63
C VAL A 218 12.52 -6.44 -5.24
N GLY A 219 13.81 -6.11 -5.18
CA GLY A 219 14.84 -7.05 -4.73
C GLY A 219 14.77 -7.46 -3.25
N LEU A 220 13.98 -6.75 -2.41
CA LEU A 220 13.71 -7.16 -1.02
C LEU A 220 12.66 -8.27 -0.94
N VAL A 221 11.69 -8.26 -1.86
CA VAL A 221 10.58 -9.22 -1.88
C VAL A 221 10.81 -10.36 -2.87
N LEU A 222 11.62 -10.12 -3.91
CA LEU A 222 12.09 -11.09 -4.91
C LEU A 222 13.63 -11.04 -4.97
N PRO A 223 14.33 -11.77 -4.08
CA PRO A 223 15.80 -11.70 -3.97
C PRO A 223 16.54 -12.01 -5.28
N GLU A 224 15.96 -12.83 -6.15
CA GLU A 224 16.47 -13.16 -7.48
C GLU A 224 16.54 -11.96 -8.43
N LEU A 225 15.78 -10.90 -8.16
CA LEU A 225 15.80 -9.64 -8.92
C LEU A 225 16.65 -8.54 -8.26
N LYS A 226 17.35 -8.84 -7.18
CA LYS A 226 18.19 -7.85 -6.49
C LYS A 226 19.25 -7.27 -7.43
N GLY A 227 19.22 -5.94 -7.60
CA GLY A 227 20.14 -5.19 -8.46
C GLY A 227 19.88 -5.31 -9.96
N ARG A 228 18.80 -6.00 -10.38
CA ARG A 228 18.43 -6.13 -11.81
C ARG A 228 17.50 -5.02 -12.29
N LEU A 229 16.74 -4.40 -11.38
CA LEU A 229 15.81 -3.33 -11.70
C LEU A 229 16.21 -2.05 -10.97
N ASP A 230 16.20 -0.94 -11.69
CA ASP A 230 16.34 0.42 -11.15
C ASP A 230 15.28 1.32 -11.79
N GLY A 231 15.11 2.55 -11.28
CA GLY A 231 14.09 3.41 -11.85
C GLY A 231 13.96 4.77 -11.19
N MET A 232 13.00 5.52 -11.73
CA MET A 232 12.67 6.87 -11.28
C MET A 232 11.14 7.09 -11.28
N ALA A 233 10.71 8.20 -10.72
CA ALA A 233 9.33 8.66 -10.78
C ALA A 233 9.23 9.96 -11.59
N VAL A 234 8.13 10.13 -12.30
CA VAL A 234 7.67 11.41 -12.83
C VAL A 234 6.32 11.70 -12.20
N ARG A 235 6.26 12.71 -11.31
CA ARG A 235 4.98 13.15 -10.75
C ARG A 235 4.25 14.00 -11.78
N VAL A 236 2.95 13.77 -11.91
CA VAL A 236 2.11 14.44 -12.91
C VAL A 236 0.89 15.08 -12.25
N PRO A 237 0.23 16.08 -12.91
CA PRO A 237 -0.96 16.76 -12.40
C PRO A 237 -2.22 15.87 -12.43
N VAL A 238 -2.16 14.70 -11.79
CA VAL A 238 -3.27 13.75 -11.64
C VAL A 238 -3.42 13.45 -10.15
N SER A 239 -4.66 13.49 -9.66
CA SER A 239 -4.94 13.39 -8.22
C SER A 239 -4.82 11.97 -7.66
N ASN A 240 -5.10 10.95 -8.46
CA ASN A 240 -4.99 9.54 -8.10
C ASN A 240 -4.82 8.68 -9.35
N VAL A 241 -4.41 7.45 -9.17
CA VAL A 241 -4.01 6.45 -10.16
C VAL A 241 -2.68 6.80 -10.84
N SER A 242 -1.78 5.86 -10.76
CA SER A 242 -0.42 5.94 -11.26
C SER A 242 -0.15 4.80 -12.24
N LEU A 243 0.91 4.93 -13.02
CA LEU A 243 1.32 3.98 -14.05
C LEU A 243 2.77 3.57 -13.86
N VAL A 244 3.05 2.28 -13.87
CA VAL A 244 4.40 1.74 -14.05
C VAL A 244 4.64 1.52 -15.55
N ASP A 245 5.68 2.13 -16.09
CA ASP A 245 6.28 1.85 -17.39
C ASP A 245 7.61 1.13 -17.15
N CYS A 246 7.67 -0.16 -17.45
CA CYS A 246 8.86 -0.98 -17.19
C CYS A 246 9.41 -1.56 -18.50
N GLN A 247 10.72 -1.41 -18.69
CA GLN A 247 11.44 -1.97 -19.81
C GLN A 247 12.53 -2.88 -19.26
N PHE A 248 12.67 -4.08 -19.82
CA PHE A 248 13.67 -5.03 -19.37
C PHE A 248 14.20 -5.90 -20.52
N ILE A 249 15.40 -6.41 -20.32
CA ILE A 249 15.99 -7.45 -21.16
C ILE A 249 15.58 -8.80 -20.57
N ALA A 250 14.87 -9.60 -21.38
CA ALA A 250 14.54 -10.98 -21.05
C ALA A 250 15.73 -11.92 -21.33
N GLY A 251 15.76 -13.07 -20.67
CA GLY A 251 16.79 -14.08 -20.83
C GLY A 251 16.78 -14.78 -22.20
N ARG A 252 15.75 -14.51 -23.02
CA ARG A 252 15.58 -15.04 -24.37
C ARG A 252 14.66 -14.15 -25.19
N ASP A 253 14.65 -14.34 -26.52
CA ASP A 253 13.65 -13.72 -27.38
C ASP A 253 12.24 -14.17 -27.01
N THR A 254 11.27 -13.28 -27.20
CA THR A 254 9.88 -13.51 -26.89
C THR A 254 8.96 -12.77 -27.88
N THR A 255 7.65 -12.84 -27.69
CA THR A 255 6.64 -12.14 -28.48
C THR A 255 5.64 -11.43 -27.57
N VAL A 256 4.88 -10.49 -28.12
CA VAL A 256 3.80 -9.78 -27.42
C VAL A 256 2.77 -10.78 -26.89
N GLU A 257 2.42 -11.76 -27.71
CA GLU A 257 1.42 -12.80 -27.39
C GLU A 257 1.89 -13.63 -26.20
N GLU A 258 3.16 -14.02 -26.15
CA GLU A 258 3.73 -14.80 -25.06
C GLU A 258 3.76 -13.99 -23.76
N VAL A 259 4.23 -12.74 -23.79
CA VAL A 259 4.22 -11.83 -22.63
C VAL A 259 2.80 -11.69 -22.07
N ASN A 260 1.83 -11.42 -22.96
CA ASN A 260 0.44 -11.24 -22.56
C ASN A 260 -0.19 -12.54 -22.03
N ALA A 261 0.16 -13.71 -22.57
CA ALA A 261 -0.29 -15.01 -22.08
C ALA A 261 0.23 -15.28 -20.65
N ILE A 262 1.53 -15.04 -20.39
CA ILE A 262 2.12 -15.16 -19.05
C ILE A 262 1.38 -14.27 -18.05
N MET A 263 1.11 -13.03 -18.43
CA MET A 263 0.44 -12.09 -17.54
C MET A 263 -1.03 -12.44 -17.30
N LYS A 264 -1.71 -12.94 -18.31
CA LYS A 264 -3.11 -13.40 -18.19
C LYS A 264 -3.23 -14.61 -17.24
N GLU A 265 -2.31 -15.56 -17.34
CA GLU A 265 -2.24 -16.71 -16.43
C GLU A 265 -1.92 -16.27 -14.99
N ALA A 266 -0.93 -15.38 -14.83
CA ALA A 266 -0.57 -14.84 -13.54
C ALA A 266 -1.74 -14.09 -12.88
N ALA A 267 -2.49 -13.30 -13.64
CA ALA A 267 -3.67 -12.58 -13.15
C ALA A 267 -4.74 -13.54 -12.65
N ALA A 268 -5.01 -14.63 -13.39
CA ALA A 268 -6.01 -15.62 -13.02
C ALA A 268 -5.72 -16.33 -11.68
N SER A 269 -4.44 -16.44 -11.30
CA SER A 269 -3.99 -17.12 -10.07
C SER A 269 -3.62 -16.17 -8.93
N SER A 270 -3.76 -14.84 -9.10
CA SER A 270 -3.18 -13.82 -8.22
C SER A 270 -3.98 -13.47 -6.96
N ARG A 271 -5.08 -14.14 -6.67
CA ARG A 271 -5.99 -13.76 -5.55
C ARG A 271 -6.51 -12.31 -5.66
N GLY A 272 -6.69 -11.77 -6.88
CA GLY A 272 -7.14 -10.39 -7.12
C GLY A 272 -6.08 -9.30 -6.94
N VAL A 273 -4.83 -9.66 -6.67
CA VAL A 273 -3.71 -8.69 -6.52
C VAL A 273 -3.28 -8.12 -7.86
N LEU A 274 -3.30 -8.95 -8.91
CA LEU A 274 -2.97 -8.61 -10.29
C LEU A 274 -4.18 -8.86 -11.18
N THR A 275 -4.50 -7.92 -12.06
CA THR A 275 -5.55 -8.08 -13.08
C THR A 275 -4.96 -7.89 -14.49
N TYR A 276 -5.66 -8.38 -15.48
CA TYR A 276 -5.31 -8.28 -16.89
C TYR A 276 -6.32 -7.38 -17.59
N CYS A 277 -5.86 -6.31 -18.24
CA CYS A 277 -6.68 -5.36 -18.97
C CYS A 277 -6.31 -5.37 -20.46
N ASP A 278 -7.29 -5.64 -21.31
CA ASP A 278 -7.22 -5.57 -22.77
C ASP A 278 -8.19 -4.54 -23.36
N GLN A 279 -8.80 -3.71 -22.50
CA GLN A 279 -9.66 -2.60 -22.90
C GLN A 279 -8.87 -1.30 -23.02
N PRO A 280 -9.29 -0.35 -23.89
CA PRO A 280 -8.63 0.94 -24.03
C PRO A 280 -9.01 1.91 -22.91
N LEU A 281 -8.48 1.68 -21.70
CA LEU A 281 -8.75 2.44 -20.49
C LEU A 281 -7.65 3.47 -20.21
N VAL A 282 -7.98 4.47 -19.40
CA VAL A 282 -7.07 5.50 -18.91
C VAL A 282 -7.09 5.57 -17.36
N SER A 283 -6.24 6.39 -16.77
CA SER A 283 -6.03 6.41 -15.32
C SER A 283 -7.32 6.48 -14.48
N VAL A 284 -8.29 7.32 -14.86
CA VAL A 284 -9.53 7.51 -14.08
C VAL A 284 -10.37 6.23 -13.98
N ASP A 285 -10.27 5.33 -14.96
CA ASP A 285 -11.04 4.07 -15.00
C ASP A 285 -10.54 3.06 -13.96
N PHE A 286 -9.33 3.24 -13.46
CA PHE A 286 -8.74 2.41 -12.40
C PHE A 286 -8.89 3.03 -11.00
N ASN A 287 -9.55 4.20 -10.90
CA ASN A 287 -9.79 4.82 -9.60
C ASN A 287 -10.71 3.96 -8.74
N HIS A 288 -10.41 3.83 -7.47
CA HIS A 288 -11.16 3.03 -6.51
C HIS A 288 -11.19 1.52 -6.81
N THR A 289 -10.17 1.02 -7.52
CA THR A 289 -10.00 -0.42 -7.78
C THR A 289 -9.14 -1.06 -6.69
N THR A 290 -9.42 -2.33 -6.38
CA THR A 290 -8.83 -3.01 -5.23
C THR A 290 -7.51 -3.73 -5.54
N ALA A 291 -7.22 -4.00 -6.81
CA ALA A 291 -5.98 -4.69 -7.19
C ALA A 291 -4.74 -3.80 -6.97
N SER A 292 -3.61 -4.43 -6.69
CA SER A 292 -2.32 -3.73 -6.61
C SER A 292 -1.77 -3.34 -7.98
N SER A 293 -2.16 -4.08 -9.03
CA SER A 293 -1.62 -3.93 -10.36
C SER A 293 -2.64 -4.34 -11.42
N HIS A 294 -2.83 -3.52 -12.43
CA HIS A 294 -3.65 -3.79 -13.60
C HIS A 294 -2.73 -3.81 -14.82
N PHE A 295 -2.32 -5.00 -15.25
CA PHE A 295 -1.46 -5.15 -16.42
C PHE A 295 -2.19 -4.71 -17.70
N ASP A 296 -1.61 -3.77 -18.45
CA ASP A 296 -2.17 -3.24 -19.68
C ASP A 296 -1.62 -3.98 -20.90
N ALA A 297 -2.37 -4.93 -21.42
CA ALA A 297 -1.96 -5.78 -22.52
C ALA A 297 -1.86 -5.06 -23.87
N ASN A 298 -2.57 -3.92 -24.03
CA ASN A 298 -2.57 -3.16 -25.28
C ASN A 298 -1.24 -2.43 -25.52
N HIS A 299 -0.49 -2.18 -24.45
CA HIS A 299 0.77 -1.42 -24.49
C HIS A 299 2.02 -2.29 -24.37
N THR A 300 1.88 -3.62 -24.39
CA THR A 300 3.03 -4.53 -24.48
C THR A 300 3.77 -4.32 -25.79
N ARG A 301 5.10 -4.19 -25.72
CA ARG A 301 6.00 -4.08 -26.89
C ARG A 301 7.17 -5.02 -26.73
N VAL A 302 7.58 -5.65 -27.81
CA VAL A 302 8.69 -6.59 -27.85
C VAL A 302 9.56 -6.31 -29.08
N ASN A 303 10.87 -6.32 -28.86
CA ASN A 303 11.87 -6.25 -29.92
C ASN A 303 13.02 -7.23 -29.57
N GLY A 304 12.96 -8.45 -30.14
CA GLY A 304 13.82 -9.55 -29.72
C GLY A 304 13.58 -9.92 -28.26
N ASN A 305 14.58 -9.72 -27.42
CA ASN A 305 14.48 -9.91 -25.97
C ASN A 305 14.27 -8.60 -25.17
N LEU A 306 14.16 -7.46 -25.84
CA LEU A 306 13.77 -6.20 -25.18
C LEU A 306 12.26 -6.14 -25.06
N VAL A 307 11.77 -6.13 -23.84
CA VAL A 307 10.34 -6.12 -23.49
C VAL A 307 9.98 -4.81 -22.81
N LYS A 308 8.86 -4.21 -23.21
CA LYS A 308 8.24 -3.07 -22.53
C LYS A 308 6.82 -3.43 -22.13
N ILE A 309 6.47 -3.13 -20.87
CA ILE A 309 5.12 -3.34 -20.33
C ILE A 309 4.63 -2.10 -19.57
N MET A 310 3.33 -2.00 -19.44
CA MET A 310 2.67 -1.01 -18.59
C MET A 310 1.72 -1.69 -17.60
N ALA A 311 1.62 -1.11 -16.40
CA ALA A 311 0.68 -1.54 -15.38
C ALA A 311 0.14 -0.34 -14.59
N TRP A 312 -1.19 -0.25 -14.49
CA TRP A 312 -1.90 0.78 -13.74
C TRP A 312 -2.10 0.37 -12.28
N TYR A 313 -2.18 1.34 -11.38
CA TYR A 313 -2.50 1.08 -9.97
C TYR A 313 -3.14 2.27 -9.29
N ASP A 314 -4.19 2.00 -8.51
CA ASP A 314 -4.70 2.98 -7.57
C ASP A 314 -3.73 3.06 -6.39
N ASN A 315 -2.95 4.13 -6.34
CA ASN A 315 -1.89 4.31 -5.33
C ASN A 315 -2.43 4.58 -3.92
N GLU A 316 -3.72 4.81 -3.75
CA GLU A 316 -4.39 4.98 -2.47
C GLU A 316 -5.27 3.78 -2.12
N TRP A 317 -6.30 3.47 -2.92
CA TRP A 317 -7.29 2.46 -2.61
C TRP A 317 -6.73 1.04 -2.71
N GLY A 318 -6.08 0.69 -3.82
CA GLY A 318 -5.44 -0.61 -3.98
C GLY A 318 -4.39 -0.87 -2.88
N PHE A 319 -3.58 0.14 -2.55
CA PHE A 319 -2.59 0.03 -1.47
C PHE A 319 -3.24 -0.13 -0.09
N SER A 320 -4.37 0.54 0.18
CA SER A 320 -5.11 0.40 1.44
C SER A 320 -5.69 -1.00 1.63
N HIS A 321 -6.12 -1.66 0.55
CA HIS A 321 -6.51 -3.07 0.58
C HIS A 321 -5.33 -3.97 0.92
N ARG A 322 -4.14 -3.71 0.38
CA ARG A 322 -2.93 -4.48 0.73
C ARG A 322 -2.52 -4.29 2.18
N MET A 323 -2.76 -3.13 2.77
CA MET A 323 -2.57 -2.96 4.22
C MET A 323 -3.47 -3.93 5.02
N LEU A 324 -4.73 -4.09 4.62
CA LEU A 324 -5.66 -5.00 5.28
C LEU A 324 -5.32 -6.48 5.02
N ASP A 325 -5.01 -6.85 3.79
CA ASP A 325 -4.63 -8.24 3.46
C ASP A 325 -3.35 -8.65 4.18
N THR A 326 -2.33 -7.78 4.20
CA THR A 326 -1.09 -8.04 4.95
C THR A 326 -1.35 -8.10 6.45
N SER A 327 -2.26 -7.26 6.98
CA SER A 327 -2.66 -7.33 8.39
C SER A 327 -3.25 -8.70 8.76
N LEU A 328 -4.09 -9.24 7.90
CA LEU A 328 -4.68 -10.57 8.12
C LEU A 328 -3.64 -11.70 7.99
N ALA A 329 -2.72 -11.59 7.03
CA ALA A 329 -1.61 -12.55 6.91
C ALA A 329 -0.67 -12.49 8.12
N MET A 330 -0.37 -11.29 8.64
CA MET A 330 0.37 -11.13 9.89
C MET A 330 -0.38 -11.75 11.08
N ALA A 331 -1.70 -11.53 11.18
CA ALA A 331 -2.51 -12.10 12.25
C ALA A 331 -2.47 -13.63 12.26
N GLU A 332 -2.50 -14.27 11.10
CA GLU A 332 -2.34 -15.71 10.95
C GLU A 332 -0.94 -16.17 11.38
N ALA A 333 0.11 -15.53 10.86
CA ALA A 333 1.50 -15.87 11.19
C ALA A 333 1.84 -15.68 12.67
N LEU A 334 1.28 -14.65 13.30
CA LEU A 334 1.48 -14.31 14.71
C LEU A 334 0.50 -15.00 15.66
N GLN A 335 -0.46 -15.78 15.14
CA GLN A 335 -1.51 -16.45 15.89
C GLN A 335 -2.35 -15.48 16.77
N LEU A 336 -2.54 -14.25 16.31
CA LEU A 336 -3.23 -13.19 17.07
C LEU A 336 -4.72 -13.49 17.30
N GLN A 337 -5.32 -14.38 16.52
CA GLN A 337 -6.71 -14.78 16.61
C GLN A 337 -6.95 -16.04 17.46
N ALA A 338 -5.87 -16.76 17.87
CA ALA A 338 -5.96 -18.08 18.51
C ALA A 338 -6.00 -18.06 20.05
N GLN A 339 -5.83 -16.92 20.72
CA GLN A 339 -5.64 -16.86 22.18
C GLN A 339 -6.91 -17.02 23.03
N VAL A 340 -8.02 -17.58 22.55
CA VAL A 340 -9.28 -17.75 23.32
C VAL A 340 -9.73 -19.20 23.48
N ALA A 341 -9.04 -20.17 22.94
CA ALA A 341 -9.44 -21.57 23.05
C ALA A 341 -8.85 -22.32 24.28
N GLU A 342 -7.96 -21.70 25.06
CA GLU A 342 -7.28 -22.39 26.19
C GLU A 342 -7.69 -21.96 27.62
N THR A 343 -8.71 -21.10 27.76
CA THR A 343 -9.26 -20.75 29.10
C THR A 343 -10.76 -20.96 29.16
N ALA A 344 -11.23 -22.17 28.94
CA ALA A 344 -12.59 -22.61 29.28
C ALA A 344 -12.53 -23.98 29.98
#